data_2a79e85c2741af3f680fae6bd4fc7d59
#
_entry.id   2a79e85c2741af3f680fae6bd4fc7d59
#
_cell.length_a   1.000
_cell.length_b   1.000
_cell.length_c   1.000
_cell.angle_alpha   90.00
_cell.angle_beta   90.00
_cell.angle_gamma   90.00
#
_symmetry.space_group_name_H-M   'P 1'
#
loop_
_entity.id
_entity.type
_entity.pdbx_description
1 polymer ?
#
loop_
_entity_poly.entity_id
_entity_poly.type
_entity_poly.pdbx_seq_one_letter_code
_entity_poly.pdbx_strand_id
1 'polypeptide(L)'
;DVYKRQVTDSMLAALADNSGVKHVQRYSTKPGMIKTSDAFQGMVLKGIGPEYGSSFFRRHLIEGEFPQFSDSASTNRVVISKAIADKLKLKLGDKIDTYYIQDDVRARRLTIVGIYQTNFSEYDNLFLLTDLCLVNRLNKWHPDQVSGVELELYDYDKLEETTYRIADEVGRHPDPYGAEYCVLNVEQLNPQIFAWLGILDVNIWVILILMIGVAGFTMVSGLLIIIIERTSMIGVLKSLGANNLTIRKLFLWLAVFLIGKGMLWGNVIGLAFYFIQKWFGLFRLDPETYYMDTVPVSFNLWLFLLLNVGTLLASIAMLLGPSYLITRIHPANSMRYE
;
A
#
# COMPACT_ATOMS: atom_id res chain seq x y z
N ASP A 1 13.50 -12.48 25.68
CA ASP A 1 12.33 -12.98 26.42
C ASP A 1 11.14 -13.07 25.51
N VAL A 2 10.55 -14.25 25.40
CA VAL A 2 9.29 -14.43 24.70
C VAL A 2 8.19 -13.89 25.62
N TYR A 3 7.54 -12.82 25.19
CA TYR A 3 6.49 -12.18 25.98
C TYR A 3 5.34 -13.18 26.20
N LYS A 4 5.08 -13.47 27.46
CA LYS A 4 4.00 -14.33 27.95
C LYS A 4 2.87 -13.44 28.40
N ARG A 5 1.71 -13.54 27.78
CA ARG A 5 0.53 -12.75 28.14
C ARG A 5 -0.63 -13.69 28.45
N GLN A 6 -1.35 -13.41 29.50
CA GLN A 6 -2.60 -14.09 29.80
C GLN A 6 -3.73 -13.25 29.17
N VAL A 7 -4.43 -13.85 28.21
CA VAL A 7 -5.55 -13.21 27.56
C VAL A 7 -6.83 -13.88 28.04
N THR A 8 -7.63 -13.14 28.79
CA THR A 8 -8.90 -13.65 29.33
C THR A 8 -10.00 -13.61 28.26
N ASP A 9 -10.96 -14.53 28.38
CA ASP A 9 -12.13 -14.55 27.48
C ASP A 9 -12.93 -13.24 27.53
N SER A 10 -12.96 -12.58 28.70
CA SER A 10 -13.60 -11.26 28.85
C SER A 10 -12.91 -10.18 28.05
N MET A 11 -11.58 -10.20 27.99
CA MET A 11 -10.80 -9.28 27.17
C MET A 11 -11.01 -9.54 25.67
N LEU A 12 -11.01 -10.81 25.26
CA LEU A 12 -11.29 -11.18 23.87
C LEU A 12 -12.70 -10.73 23.43
N ALA A 13 -13.69 -10.90 24.31
CA ALA A 13 -15.05 -10.47 24.06
C ALA A 13 -15.14 -8.93 23.94
N ALA A 14 -14.48 -8.19 24.82
CA ALA A 14 -14.43 -6.73 24.76
C ALA A 14 -13.75 -6.22 23.49
N LEU A 15 -12.67 -6.85 23.06
CA LEU A 15 -11.99 -6.52 21.79
C LEU A 15 -12.86 -6.83 20.56
N ALA A 16 -13.60 -7.95 20.60
CA ALA A 16 -14.50 -8.35 19.52
C ALA A 16 -15.76 -7.44 19.40
N ASP A 17 -16.22 -6.89 20.51
CA ASP A 17 -17.38 -5.98 20.54
C ASP A 17 -17.04 -4.55 20.05
N ASN A 18 -15.77 -4.25 19.81
CA ASN A 18 -15.36 -2.95 19.32
C ASN A 18 -15.77 -2.77 17.86
N SER A 19 -16.52 -1.71 17.55
CA SER A 19 -17.14 -1.45 16.25
C SER A 19 -16.17 -1.33 15.07
N GLY A 20 -14.87 -1.12 15.31
CA GLY A 20 -13.82 -1.07 14.29
C GLY A 20 -13.17 -2.41 14.00
N VAL A 21 -13.37 -3.40 14.86
CA VAL A 21 -12.71 -4.71 14.79
C VAL A 21 -13.59 -5.69 14.03
N LYS A 22 -13.03 -6.32 13.01
CA LYS A 22 -13.70 -7.32 12.19
C LYS A 22 -13.48 -8.73 12.72
N HIS A 23 -12.27 -9.00 13.18
CA HIS A 23 -11.88 -10.33 13.65
C HIS A 23 -10.78 -10.23 14.71
N VAL A 24 -10.84 -11.12 15.69
CA VAL A 24 -9.88 -11.24 16.79
C VAL A 24 -9.31 -12.64 16.77
N GLN A 25 -7.98 -12.75 16.80
CA GLN A 25 -7.30 -14.03 16.72
C GLN A 25 -6.08 -14.07 17.62
N ARG A 26 -5.91 -15.19 18.35
CA ARG A 26 -4.75 -15.43 19.21
C ARG A 26 -3.60 -16.05 18.42
N TYR A 27 -2.39 -15.71 18.81
CA TYR A 27 -1.21 -16.38 18.28
C TYR A 27 -0.13 -16.55 19.34
N SER A 28 0.69 -17.57 19.16
CA SER A 28 1.91 -17.78 19.93
C SER A 28 3.08 -17.95 18.99
N THR A 29 4.24 -17.47 19.39
CA THR A 29 5.46 -17.60 18.59
C THR A 29 6.54 -18.33 19.35
N LYS A 30 7.39 -19.05 18.61
CA LYS A 30 8.59 -19.69 19.15
C LYS A 30 9.72 -19.59 18.12
N PRO A 31 10.77 -18.83 18.40
CA PRO A 31 11.97 -18.85 17.58
C PRO A 31 12.64 -20.22 17.62
N GLY A 32 13.15 -20.67 16.49
CA GLY A 32 13.82 -21.93 16.34
C GLY A 32 14.64 -22.01 15.06
N MET A 33 15.11 -23.19 14.74
CA MET A 33 15.82 -23.47 13.49
C MET A 33 15.38 -24.78 12.90
N ILE A 34 15.34 -24.85 11.57
CA ILE A 34 15.21 -26.06 10.81
C ILE A 34 16.61 -26.56 10.48
N LYS A 35 16.83 -27.83 10.67
CA LYS A 35 18.05 -28.51 10.24
C LYS A 35 17.72 -29.55 9.17
N THR A 36 18.36 -29.45 8.03
CA THR A 36 18.39 -30.50 7.02
C THR A 36 19.78 -31.12 6.95
N SER A 37 20.01 -32.13 6.09
CA SER A 37 21.34 -32.71 5.86
C SER A 37 22.38 -31.65 5.47
N ASP A 38 21.97 -30.64 4.70
CA ASP A 38 22.88 -29.74 3.98
C ASP A 38 22.80 -28.28 4.45
N ALA A 39 21.76 -27.91 5.21
CA ALA A 39 21.51 -26.51 5.56
C ALA A 39 20.84 -26.32 6.91
N PHE A 40 21.04 -25.10 7.47
CA PHE A 40 20.33 -24.59 8.62
C PHE A 40 19.57 -23.33 8.23
N GLN A 41 18.33 -23.23 8.71
CA GLN A 41 17.50 -22.03 8.52
C GLN A 41 16.88 -21.62 9.85
N GLY A 42 17.16 -20.38 10.25
CA GLY A 42 16.44 -19.75 11.36
C GLY A 42 14.97 -19.52 10.96
N MET A 43 14.05 -19.77 11.87
CA MET A 43 12.62 -19.59 11.65
C MET A 43 11.90 -19.20 12.93
N VAL A 44 10.68 -18.70 12.78
CA VAL A 44 9.73 -18.49 13.85
C VAL A 44 8.52 -19.37 13.62
N LEU A 45 8.26 -20.27 14.56
CA LEU A 45 7.05 -21.07 14.54
C LEU A 45 5.89 -20.23 15.09
N LYS A 46 4.88 -19.95 14.27
CA LYS A 46 3.67 -19.23 14.66
C LYS A 46 2.54 -20.23 14.86
N GLY A 47 2.16 -20.40 16.11
CA GLY A 47 1.00 -21.21 16.49
C GLY A 47 -0.28 -20.41 16.39
N ILE A 48 -1.27 -20.96 15.72
CA ILE A 48 -2.57 -20.34 15.47
C ILE A 48 -3.69 -21.28 15.93
N GLY A 49 -4.77 -20.68 16.42
CA GLY A 49 -5.95 -21.39 16.92
C GLY A 49 -7.01 -21.61 15.84
N PRO A 50 -8.12 -22.28 16.20
CA PRO A 50 -9.23 -22.53 15.28
C PRO A 50 -9.93 -21.24 14.83
N GLU A 51 -9.87 -20.18 15.62
CA GLU A 51 -10.41 -18.86 15.31
C GLU A 51 -9.61 -18.09 14.26
N TYR A 52 -8.43 -18.59 13.86
CA TYR A 52 -7.56 -17.86 12.94
C TYR A 52 -8.18 -17.71 11.55
N GLY A 53 -8.19 -16.46 11.04
CA GLY A 53 -8.71 -16.12 9.73
C GLY A 53 -7.91 -16.72 8.58
N SER A 54 -8.14 -18.00 8.29
CA SER A 54 -7.37 -18.76 7.28
C SER A 54 -7.59 -18.34 5.84
N SER A 55 -8.54 -17.45 5.55
CA SER A 55 -8.92 -17.06 4.19
C SER A 55 -7.78 -16.44 3.39
N PHE A 56 -6.91 -15.69 4.05
CA PHE A 56 -5.72 -15.09 3.44
C PHE A 56 -4.75 -16.19 2.97
N PHE A 57 -4.31 -17.04 3.88
CA PHE A 57 -3.34 -18.10 3.57
C PHE A 57 -3.89 -19.15 2.61
N ARG A 58 -5.20 -19.46 2.66
CA ARG A 58 -5.84 -20.37 1.69
C ARG A 58 -5.78 -19.83 0.26
N ARG A 59 -5.89 -18.53 0.07
CA ARG A 59 -5.75 -17.90 -1.26
C ARG A 59 -4.32 -17.88 -1.77
N HIS A 60 -3.33 -17.89 -0.86
CA HIS A 60 -1.91 -17.86 -1.17
C HIS A 60 -1.25 -19.24 -1.06
N LEU A 61 -2.05 -20.29 -0.91
CA LEU A 61 -1.57 -21.66 -0.87
C LEU A 61 -1.24 -22.10 -2.30
N ILE A 62 -0.03 -22.62 -2.49
CA ILE A 62 0.45 -23.12 -3.78
C ILE A 62 0.27 -24.63 -3.88
N GLU A 63 0.61 -25.36 -2.82
CA GLU A 63 0.57 -26.82 -2.76
C GLU A 63 0.00 -27.31 -1.43
N GLY A 64 -0.71 -28.43 -1.46
CA GLY A 64 -1.23 -29.06 -0.26
C GLY A 64 -2.54 -28.46 0.23
N GLU A 65 -2.76 -28.52 1.54
CA GLU A 65 -3.94 -27.99 2.20
C GLU A 65 -3.57 -27.10 3.39
N PHE A 66 -4.44 -26.14 3.69
CA PHE A 66 -4.33 -25.37 4.94
C PHE A 66 -5.19 -26.09 6.00
N PRO A 67 -4.56 -26.76 6.97
CA PRO A 67 -5.29 -27.56 7.95
C PRO A 67 -6.10 -26.67 8.89
N GLN A 68 -7.10 -27.24 9.51
CA GLN A 68 -7.71 -26.65 10.69
C GLN A 68 -6.78 -26.90 11.86
N PHE A 69 -6.15 -25.83 12.32
CA PHE A 69 -5.28 -25.89 13.50
C PHE A 69 -6.09 -25.91 14.79
N SER A 70 -5.51 -26.48 15.84
CA SER A 70 -6.18 -26.69 17.12
C SER A 70 -5.44 -25.96 18.25
N ASP A 71 -6.20 -25.51 19.23
CA ASP A 71 -5.68 -24.99 20.49
C ASP A 71 -5.55 -26.07 21.58
N SER A 72 -6.21 -27.21 21.41
CA SER A 72 -6.29 -28.30 22.40
C SER A 72 -5.43 -29.53 22.04
N ALA A 73 -5.20 -29.79 20.75
CA ALA A 73 -4.45 -30.96 20.29
C ALA A 73 -3.30 -30.56 19.36
N SER A 74 -2.14 -31.18 19.54
CA SER A 74 -1.01 -30.99 18.63
C SER A 74 -1.02 -32.05 17.54
N THR A 75 -1.08 -31.63 16.28
CA THR A 75 -1.09 -32.53 15.13
C THR A 75 0.29 -32.72 14.50
N ASN A 76 1.31 -32.00 14.96
CA ASN A 76 2.67 -31.95 14.39
C ASN A 76 2.66 -31.65 12.87
N ARG A 77 1.63 -30.93 12.40
CA ARG A 77 1.51 -30.45 11.04
C ARG A 77 2.04 -29.04 10.94
N VAL A 78 2.66 -28.73 9.81
CA VAL A 78 3.21 -27.40 9.55
C VAL A 78 2.93 -26.97 8.12
N VAL A 79 2.62 -25.70 7.96
CA VAL A 79 2.55 -25.03 6.65
C VAL A 79 3.76 -24.12 6.55
N ILE A 80 4.54 -24.28 5.48
CA ILE A 80 5.78 -23.53 5.26
C ILE A 80 5.64 -22.62 4.04
N SER A 81 6.50 -21.63 3.95
CA SER A 81 6.56 -20.79 2.75
C SER A 81 7.31 -21.49 1.62
N LYS A 82 7.04 -21.09 0.39
CA LYS A 82 7.79 -21.54 -0.79
C LYS A 82 9.26 -21.12 -0.71
N ALA A 83 9.55 -19.92 -0.19
CA ALA A 83 10.92 -19.45 -0.01
C ALA A 83 11.75 -20.39 0.87
N ILE A 84 11.20 -20.86 1.99
CA ILE A 84 11.84 -21.85 2.88
C ILE A 84 11.92 -23.21 2.20
N ALA A 85 10.84 -23.64 1.51
CA ALA A 85 10.79 -24.92 0.80
C ALA A 85 11.88 -25.01 -0.27
N ASP A 86 12.01 -24.00 -1.12
CA ASP A 86 13.01 -23.94 -2.20
C ASP A 86 14.44 -23.87 -1.63
N LYS A 87 14.66 -23.05 -0.59
CA LYS A 87 15.97 -22.89 0.04
C LYS A 87 16.49 -24.17 0.68
N LEU A 88 15.60 -24.94 1.30
CA LEU A 88 15.92 -26.18 2.00
C LEU A 88 15.64 -27.44 1.16
N LYS A 89 15.16 -27.26 -0.09
CA LYS A 89 14.78 -28.34 -1.02
C LYS A 89 13.75 -29.30 -0.43
N LEU A 90 12.79 -28.74 0.32
CA LEU A 90 11.71 -29.49 0.95
C LEU A 90 10.48 -29.58 0.05
N LYS A 91 9.74 -30.67 0.19
CA LYS A 91 8.51 -30.95 -0.57
C LYS A 91 7.33 -31.20 0.36
N LEU A 92 6.14 -31.12 -0.22
CA LEU A 92 4.91 -31.49 0.47
C LEU A 92 5.00 -32.94 0.98
N GLY A 93 4.62 -33.17 2.24
CA GLY A 93 4.70 -34.47 2.91
C GLY A 93 6.03 -34.78 3.58
N ASP A 94 7.06 -34.01 3.34
CA ASP A 94 8.35 -34.19 4.00
C ASP A 94 8.25 -33.95 5.52
N LYS A 95 9.13 -34.61 6.25
CA LYS A 95 9.29 -34.42 7.69
C LYS A 95 10.53 -33.57 7.94
N ILE A 96 10.34 -32.48 8.70
CA ILE A 96 11.40 -31.55 9.07
C ILE A 96 11.72 -31.69 10.54
N ASP A 97 13.02 -31.69 10.87
CA ASP A 97 13.49 -31.65 12.24
C ASP A 97 13.74 -30.20 12.64
N THR A 98 12.99 -29.75 13.63
CA THR A 98 13.02 -28.37 14.15
C THR A 98 13.62 -28.38 15.55
N TYR A 99 14.48 -27.40 15.82
CA TYR A 99 15.22 -27.27 17.08
C TYR A 99 14.90 -25.94 17.73
N TYR A 100 14.58 -25.99 19.00
CA TYR A 100 14.25 -24.83 19.83
C TYR A 100 15.20 -24.76 20.99
N ILE A 101 15.86 -23.63 21.16
CA ILE A 101 16.85 -23.38 22.21
C ILE A 101 16.20 -22.47 23.25
N GLN A 102 16.10 -22.96 24.49
CA GLN A 102 15.68 -22.19 25.66
C GLN A 102 16.58 -22.64 26.81
N ASP A 103 16.04 -23.17 27.90
CA ASP A 103 16.83 -23.78 28.96
C ASP A 103 17.45 -25.12 28.49
N ASP A 104 16.70 -25.85 27.66
CA ASP A 104 17.09 -27.11 27.03
C ASP A 104 16.88 -27.03 25.51
N VAL A 105 17.68 -27.82 24.76
CA VAL A 105 17.47 -28.00 23.34
C VAL A 105 16.31 -28.99 23.12
N ARG A 106 15.23 -28.50 22.55
CA ARG A 106 14.07 -29.34 22.24
C ARG A 106 13.97 -29.55 20.74
N ALA A 107 13.94 -30.80 20.34
CA ALA A 107 13.71 -31.18 18.93
C ALA A 107 12.25 -31.59 18.75
N ARG A 108 11.67 -31.23 17.60
CA ARG A 108 10.36 -31.72 17.14
C ARG A 108 10.46 -32.07 15.67
N ARG A 109 9.76 -33.13 15.32
CA ARG A 109 9.60 -33.54 13.93
C ARG A 109 8.21 -33.16 13.46
N LEU A 110 8.14 -32.27 12.46
CA LEU A 110 6.91 -31.75 11.90
C LEU A 110 6.74 -32.26 10.46
N THR A 111 5.49 -32.46 10.04
CA THR A 111 5.17 -32.88 8.68
C THR A 111 4.62 -31.70 7.90
N ILE A 112 5.17 -31.43 6.72
CA ILE A 112 4.74 -30.37 5.82
C ILE A 112 3.41 -30.80 5.16
N VAL A 113 2.34 -30.04 5.39
CA VAL A 113 1.01 -30.32 4.86
C VAL A 113 0.55 -29.25 3.85
N GLY A 114 1.24 -28.14 3.76
CA GLY A 114 0.97 -27.08 2.80
C GLY A 114 2.17 -26.18 2.57
N ILE A 115 2.22 -25.60 1.38
CA ILE A 115 3.24 -24.61 0.98
C ILE A 115 2.51 -23.36 0.50
N TYR A 116 2.82 -22.22 1.12
CA TYR A 116 2.22 -20.92 0.81
C TYR A 116 3.24 -19.94 0.24
N GLN A 117 2.77 -18.90 -0.42
CA GLN A 117 3.59 -17.77 -0.90
C GLN A 117 2.78 -16.49 -0.77
N THR A 118 3.24 -15.58 0.09
CA THR A 118 2.56 -14.28 0.28
C THR A 118 3.18 -13.16 -0.53
N ASN A 119 4.35 -13.40 -1.13
CA ASN A 119 5.24 -12.40 -1.75
C ASN A 119 5.78 -11.36 -0.75
N PHE A 120 5.55 -11.54 0.54
CA PHE A 120 6.13 -10.74 1.59
C PHE A 120 7.40 -11.43 2.11
N SER A 121 8.54 -11.08 1.52
CA SER A 121 9.82 -11.79 1.69
C SER A 121 10.26 -11.91 3.15
N GLU A 122 10.04 -10.88 3.97
CA GLU A 122 10.39 -10.92 5.39
C GLU A 122 9.56 -11.95 6.16
N TYR A 123 8.28 -12.09 5.81
CA TYR A 123 7.38 -13.07 6.40
C TYR A 123 7.67 -14.47 5.85
N ASP A 124 7.79 -14.60 4.54
CA ASP A 124 7.99 -15.86 3.85
C ASP A 124 9.33 -16.53 4.19
N ASN A 125 10.37 -15.76 4.51
CA ASN A 125 11.66 -16.29 4.93
C ASN A 125 11.74 -16.68 6.41
N LEU A 126 10.75 -16.31 7.23
CA LEU A 126 10.85 -16.43 8.68
C LEU A 126 9.76 -17.33 9.29
N PHE A 127 8.50 -17.21 8.86
CA PHE A 127 7.37 -17.82 9.57
C PHE A 127 6.95 -19.18 9.03
N LEU A 128 6.71 -20.10 9.97
CA LEU A 128 6.03 -21.36 9.76
C LEU A 128 4.73 -21.38 10.58
N LEU A 129 3.66 -21.91 10.02
CA LEU A 129 2.34 -21.95 10.67
C LEU A 129 2.04 -23.36 11.20
N THR A 130 1.56 -23.44 12.44
CA THR A 130 1.24 -24.71 13.12
C THR A 130 0.15 -24.52 14.18
N ASP A 131 -0.18 -25.58 14.91
CA ASP A 131 -1.14 -25.55 16.00
C ASP A 131 -0.67 -24.64 17.17
N LEU A 132 -1.57 -23.83 17.72
CA LEU A 132 -1.35 -23.01 18.90
C LEU A 132 -0.89 -23.87 20.10
N CYS A 133 -1.54 -25.02 20.31
CA CYS A 133 -1.20 -25.96 21.37
C CYS A 133 0.26 -26.45 21.28
N LEU A 134 0.79 -26.71 20.07
CA LEU A 134 2.17 -27.14 19.89
C LEU A 134 3.14 -26.07 20.40
N VAL A 135 2.92 -24.82 20.00
CA VAL A 135 3.80 -23.70 20.36
C VAL A 135 3.72 -23.42 21.87
N ASN A 136 2.52 -23.44 22.45
CA ASN A 136 2.35 -23.25 23.89
C ASN A 136 3.07 -24.36 24.72
N ARG A 137 3.00 -25.61 24.26
CA ARG A 137 3.78 -26.72 24.90
C ARG A 137 5.29 -26.53 24.80
N LEU A 138 5.78 -26.02 23.64
CA LEU A 138 7.20 -25.70 23.47
C LEU A 138 7.64 -24.58 24.39
N ASN A 139 6.78 -23.59 24.62
CA ASN A 139 7.02 -22.46 25.51
C ASN A 139 6.81 -22.82 27.01
N LYS A 140 6.27 -23.98 27.33
CA LYS A 140 5.81 -24.36 28.69
C LYS A 140 4.71 -23.42 29.22
N TRP A 141 3.80 -23.01 28.34
CA TRP A 141 2.69 -22.11 28.66
C TRP A 141 1.38 -22.87 28.90
N HIS A 142 0.50 -22.24 29.67
CA HIS A 142 -0.88 -22.70 29.83
C HIS A 142 -1.69 -22.38 28.57
N PRO A 143 -2.84 -23.03 28.33
CA PRO A 143 -3.69 -22.81 27.17
C PRO A 143 -4.21 -21.37 27.03
N ASP A 144 -4.37 -20.64 28.12
CA ASP A 144 -4.80 -19.24 28.22
C ASP A 144 -3.68 -18.22 27.99
N GLN A 145 -2.45 -18.70 27.83
CA GLN A 145 -1.27 -17.85 27.62
C GLN A 145 -0.88 -17.86 26.15
N VAL A 146 -0.63 -16.67 25.61
CA VAL A 146 -0.27 -16.46 24.20
C VAL A 146 0.79 -15.38 24.07
N SER A 147 1.43 -15.28 22.92
CA SER A 147 2.36 -14.19 22.61
C SER A 147 1.63 -12.88 22.37
N GLY A 148 0.43 -12.94 21.82
CA GLY A 148 -0.38 -11.77 21.54
C GLY A 148 -1.70 -12.10 20.84
N VAL A 149 -2.43 -11.05 20.57
CA VAL A 149 -3.70 -11.07 19.84
C VAL A 149 -3.56 -10.19 18.60
N GLU A 150 -3.94 -10.71 17.45
CA GLU A 150 -4.03 -9.96 16.21
C GLU A 150 -5.48 -9.55 15.98
N LEU A 151 -5.67 -8.31 15.55
CA LEU A 151 -6.97 -7.74 15.26
C LEU A 151 -7.03 -7.35 13.78
N GLU A 152 -8.02 -7.87 13.07
CA GLU A 152 -8.35 -7.44 11.72
C GLU A 152 -9.39 -6.32 11.80
N LEU A 153 -9.16 -5.21 11.13
CA LEU A 153 -10.06 -4.05 11.11
C LEU A 153 -10.93 -4.07 9.87
N TYR A 154 -12.11 -3.44 9.95
CA TYR A 154 -12.99 -3.22 8.80
C TYR A 154 -12.44 -2.16 7.84
N ASP A 155 -11.80 -1.12 8.39
CA ASP A 155 -11.42 0.08 7.66
C ASP A 155 -10.00 0.51 8.06
N TYR A 156 -9.11 0.53 7.08
CA TYR A 156 -7.73 0.95 7.28
C TYR A 156 -7.62 2.46 7.55
N ASP A 157 -8.48 3.28 6.97
CA ASP A 157 -8.44 4.74 7.14
C ASP A 157 -8.68 5.15 8.60
N LYS A 158 -9.28 4.25 9.40
CA LYS A 158 -9.52 4.43 10.84
C LYS A 158 -8.52 3.70 11.73
N LEU A 159 -7.39 3.27 11.16
CA LEU A 159 -6.39 2.48 11.89
C LEU A 159 -5.94 3.18 13.17
N GLU A 160 -5.55 4.43 13.08
CA GLU A 160 -5.01 5.20 14.20
C GLU A 160 -6.05 5.42 15.30
N GLU A 161 -7.25 5.87 14.93
CA GLU A 161 -8.38 6.07 15.87
C GLU A 161 -8.75 4.76 16.58
N THR A 162 -8.83 3.66 15.82
CA THR A 162 -9.16 2.35 16.38
C THR A 162 -8.06 1.84 17.30
N THR A 163 -6.79 2.06 16.96
CA THR A 163 -5.65 1.71 17.79
C THR A 163 -5.71 2.40 19.15
N TYR A 164 -6.01 3.71 19.19
CA TYR A 164 -6.17 4.44 20.46
C TYR A 164 -7.34 3.92 21.30
N ARG A 165 -8.47 3.60 20.67
CA ARG A 165 -9.62 3.02 21.39
C ARG A 165 -9.30 1.64 21.99
N ILE A 166 -8.62 0.80 21.23
CA ILE A 166 -8.19 -0.52 21.67
C ILE A 166 -7.16 -0.38 22.83
N ALA A 167 -6.23 0.56 22.74
CA ALA A 167 -5.27 0.81 23.80
C ALA A 167 -5.94 1.24 25.12
N ASP A 168 -6.96 2.11 25.05
CA ASP A 168 -7.73 2.51 26.19
C ASP A 168 -8.54 1.34 26.79
N GLU A 169 -9.16 0.52 25.95
CA GLU A 169 -9.91 -0.67 26.40
C GLU A 169 -9.01 -1.70 27.04
N VAL A 170 -7.88 -2.01 26.43
CA VAL A 170 -6.88 -2.96 26.96
C VAL A 170 -6.28 -2.45 28.26
N GLY A 171 -6.06 -1.14 28.41
CA GLY A 171 -5.58 -0.51 29.63
C GLY A 171 -6.53 -0.69 30.82
N ARG A 172 -7.82 -0.94 30.59
CA ARG A 172 -8.83 -1.24 31.63
C ARG A 172 -8.77 -2.70 32.12
N HIS A 173 -8.07 -3.58 31.40
CA HIS A 173 -7.92 -4.98 31.72
C HIS A 173 -6.45 -5.31 32.04
N PRO A 174 -5.95 -4.97 33.24
CA PRO A 174 -4.55 -5.22 33.59
C PRO A 174 -4.28 -6.73 33.64
N ASP A 175 -3.07 -7.12 33.20
CA ASP A 175 -2.60 -8.49 33.35
C ASP A 175 -2.59 -8.88 34.86
N PRO A 176 -3.13 -10.04 35.24
CA PRO A 176 -3.08 -10.54 36.62
C PRO A 176 -1.68 -10.61 37.25
N TYR A 177 -0.64 -10.64 36.43
CA TYR A 177 0.77 -10.64 36.84
C TYR A 177 1.43 -9.26 36.82
N GLY A 178 0.67 -8.18 36.62
CA GLY A 178 1.16 -6.80 36.63
C GLY A 178 1.94 -6.37 35.41
N ALA A 179 1.84 -7.12 34.31
CA ALA A 179 2.45 -6.73 33.05
C ALA A 179 1.50 -5.82 32.25
N GLU A 180 2.04 -4.80 31.60
CA GLU A 180 1.27 -3.92 30.71
C GLU A 180 1.16 -4.53 29.31
N TYR A 181 -0.03 -4.41 28.70
CA TYR A 181 -0.22 -4.77 27.31
C TYR A 181 0.24 -3.61 26.42
N CYS A 182 0.93 -3.94 25.34
CA CYS A 182 1.33 -2.98 24.31
C CYS A 182 0.46 -3.19 23.08
N VAL A 183 -0.24 -2.15 22.68
CA VAL A 183 -1.03 -2.15 21.44
C VAL A 183 -0.23 -1.44 20.37
N LEU A 184 0.07 -2.15 19.29
CA LEU A 184 0.83 -1.65 18.15
C LEU A 184 0.00 -1.84 16.87
N ASN A 185 -0.04 -0.84 16.04
CA ASN A 185 -0.62 -0.96 14.72
C ASN A 185 0.42 -1.48 13.70
N VAL A 186 -0.06 -1.84 12.50
CA VAL A 186 0.78 -2.41 11.44
C VAL A 186 1.88 -1.45 10.98
N GLU A 187 1.64 -0.14 11.02
CA GLU A 187 2.63 0.88 10.66
C GLU A 187 3.76 0.96 11.68
N GLN A 188 3.42 0.87 12.96
CA GLN A 188 4.40 0.85 14.06
C GLN A 188 5.21 -0.45 14.09
N LEU A 189 4.62 -1.56 13.66
CA LEU A 189 5.33 -2.84 13.54
C LEU A 189 6.30 -2.87 12.36
N ASN A 190 5.97 -2.17 11.26
CA ASN A 190 6.76 -2.18 10.02
C ASN A 190 7.11 -0.75 9.55
N PRO A 191 7.77 0.07 10.37
CA PRO A 191 7.97 1.50 10.08
C PRO A 191 8.79 1.74 8.81
N GLN A 192 9.67 0.83 8.43
CA GLN A 192 10.49 0.96 7.22
C GLN A 192 9.66 0.88 5.94
N ILE A 193 8.69 -0.04 5.89
CA ILE A 193 7.80 -0.22 4.74
C ILE A 193 6.92 1.03 4.57
N PHE A 194 6.30 1.51 5.66
CA PHE A 194 5.42 2.66 5.61
C PHE A 194 6.17 3.97 5.36
N ALA A 195 7.40 4.12 5.89
CA ALA A 195 8.26 5.26 5.55
C ALA A 195 8.63 5.25 4.05
N TRP A 196 8.92 4.09 3.47
CA TRP A 196 9.18 3.97 2.04
C TRP A 196 7.95 4.31 1.19
N LEU A 197 6.75 3.85 1.57
CA LEU A 197 5.50 4.23 0.92
C LEU A 197 5.25 5.75 1.00
N GLY A 198 5.52 6.36 2.15
CA GLY A 198 5.41 7.82 2.32
C GLY A 198 6.34 8.61 1.40
N ILE A 199 7.55 8.11 1.12
CA ILE A 199 8.46 8.72 0.15
C ILE A 199 7.88 8.68 -1.27
N LEU A 200 7.18 7.60 -1.64
CA LEU A 200 6.53 7.50 -2.95
C LEU A 200 5.44 8.57 -3.11
N ASP A 201 4.65 8.83 -2.08
CA ASP A 201 3.62 9.86 -2.10
C ASP A 201 4.23 11.26 -2.28
N VAL A 202 5.32 11.58 -1.58
CA VAL A 202 6.04 12.84 -1.77
C VAL A 202 6.59 12.96 -3.19
N ASN A 203 7.16 11.89 -3.74
CA ASN A 203 7.65 11.87 -5.11
C ASN A 203 6.55 12.16 -6.14
N ILE A 204 5.35 11.62 -5.96
CA ILE A 204 4.19 11.90 -6.82
C ILE A 204 3.88 13.39 -6.83
N TRP A 205 3.82 14.04 -5.67
CA TRP A 205 3.58 15.48 -5.58
C TRP A 205 4.67 16.32 -6.24
N VAL A 206 5.94 15.97 -6.05
CA VAL A 206 7.06 16.65 -6.70
C VAL A 206 6.97 16.54 -8.22
N ILE A 207 6.71 15.34 -8.74
CA ILE A 207 6.55 15.11 -10.18
C ILE A 207 5.36 15.90 -10.74
N LEU A 208 4.22 15.91 -10.06
CA LEU A 208 3.03 16.67 -10.48
C LEU A 208 3.31 18.17 -10.57
N ILE A 209 3.97 18.75 -9.56
CA ILE A 209 4.33 20.18 -9.54
C ILE A 209 5.28 20.49 -10.69
N LEU A 210 6.31 19.67 -10.92
CA LEU A 210 7.24 19.85 -12.03
C LEU A 210 6.53 19.74 -13.38
N MET A 211 5.65 18.75 -13.56
CA MET A 211 4.89 18.60 -14.81
C MET A 211 3.98 19.80 -15.08
N ILE A 212 3.29 20.31 -14.06
CA ILE A 212 2.47 21.52 -14.18
C ILE A 212 3.34 22.73 -14.57
N GLY A 213 4.52 22.86 -13.96
CA GLY A 213 5.47 23.92 -14.27
C GLY A 213 5.94 23.88 -15.73
N VAL A 214 6.37 22.72 -16.21
CA VAL A 214 6.82 22.51 -17.60
C VAL A 214 5.67 22.73 -18.59
N ALA A 215 4.49 22.18 -18.32
CA ALA A 215 3.31 22.36 -19.15
C ALA A 215 2.92 23.85 -19.22
N GLY A 216 2.93 24.55 -18.07
CA GLY A 216 2.64 25.98 -18.05
C GLY A 216 3.64 26.82 -18.85
N PHE A 217 4.95 26.53 -18.73
CA PHE A 217 5.97 27.20 -19.52
C PHE A 217 5.78 26.98 -21.03
N THR A 218 5.48 25.75 -21.42
CA THR A 218 5.18 25.39 -22.83
C THR A 218 3.92 26.12 -23.34
N MET A 219 2.87 26.21 -22.52
CA MET A 219 1.64 26.95 -22.86
C MET A 219 1.91 28.46 -23.02
N VAL A 220 2.71 29.03 -22.12
CA VAL A 220 3.13 30.45 -22.20
C VAL A 220 3.86 30.70 -23.51
N SER A 221 4.84 29.86 -23.84
CA SER A 221 5.61 29.96 -25.08
C SER A 221 4.72 29.81 -26.32
N GLY A 222 3.84 28.83 -26.31
CA GLY A 222 2.87 28.62 -27.41
C GLY A 222 1.93 29.82 -27.62
N LEU A 223 1.40 30.40 -26.52
CA LEU A 223 0.56 31.61 -26.64
C LEU A 223 1.35 32.80 -27.17
N LEU A 224 2.60 32.97 -26.74
CA LEU A 224 3.47 34.05 -27.29
C LEU A 224 3.70 33.89 -28.78
N ILE A 225 3.99 32.69 -29.26
CA ILE A 225 4.17 32.39 -30.67
C ILE A 225 2.89 32.77 -31.46
N ILE A 226 1.71 32.31 -30.99
CA ILE A 226 0.42 32.63 -31.64
C ILE A 226 0.17 34.15 -31.66
N ILE A 227 0.50 34.87 -30.59
CA ILE A 227 0.34 36.34 -30.55
C ILE A 227 1.26 37.00 -31.57
N ILE A 228 2.53 36.58 -31.69
CA ILE A 228 3.49 37.13 -32.64
C ILE A 228 3.06 36.84 -34.07
N GLU A 229 2.68 35.61 -34.42
CA GLU A 229 2.18 35.24 -35.74
C GLU A 229 0.94 36.03 -36.16
N ARG A 230 0.09 36.40 -35.20
CA ARG A 230 -1.17 37.12 -35.48
C ARG A 230 -1.09 38.62 -35.19
N THR A 231 0.14 39.18 -35.12
CA THR A 231 0.35 40.59 -34.80
C THR A 231 -0.32 41.52 -35.83
N SER A 232 -0.28 41.20 -37.12
CA SER A 232 -0.94 41.97 -38.18
C SER A 232 -2.47 41.99 -37.96
N MET A 233 -3.09 40.84 -37.69
CA MET A 233 -4.52 40.75 -37.37
C MET A 233 -4.88 41.60 -36.14
N ILE A 234 -4.05 41.57 -35.09
CA ILE A 234 -4.23 42.39 -33.88
C ILE A 234 -4.18 43.89 -34.25
N GLY A 235 -3.25 44.29 -35.13
CA GLY A 235 -3.12 45.65 -35.62
C GLY A 235 -4.38 46.12 -36.33
N VAL A 236 -4.92 45.31 -37.25
CA VAL A 236 -6.17 45.59 -37.96
C VAL A 236 -7.36 45.71 -37.02
N LEU A 237 -7.50 44.78 -36.07
CA LEU A 237 -8.60 44.84 -35.07
C LEU A 237 -8.53 46.12 -34.22
N LYS A 238 -7.33 46.54 -33.83
CA LYS A 238 -7.14 47.78 -33.05
C LYS A 238 -7.46 49.02 -33.90
N SER A 239 -7.11 49.04 -35.19
CA SER A 239 -7.43 50.16 -36.10
C SER A 239 -8.93 50.30 -36.37
N LEU A 240 -9.66 49.17 -36.28
CA LEU A 240 -11.15 49.14 -36.34
C LEU A 240 -11.79 49.48 -34.98
N GLY A 241 -11.04 49.88 -33.95
CA GLY A 241 -11.54 50.33 -32.68
C GLY A 241 -11.73 49.22 -31.62
N ALA A 242 -11.21 48.01 -31.86
CA ALA A 242 -11.29 46.92 -30.85
C ALA A 242 -10.49 47.27 -29.57
N ASN A 243 -11.13 47.14 -28.45
CA ASN A 243 -10.49 47.38 -27.15
C ASN A 243 -9.48 46.24 -26.82
N ASN A 244 -8.40 46.61 -26.15
CA ASN A 244 -7.37 45.65 -25.67
C ASN A 244 -7.94 44.46 -24.89
N LEU A 245 -8.98 44.71 -24.07
CA LEU A 245 -9.66 43.66 -23.31
C LEU A 245 -10.41 42.66 -24.22
N THR A 246 -10.98 43.12 -25.32
CA THR A 246 -11.69 42.25 -26.27
C THR A 246 -10.72 41.33 -26.98
N ILE A 247 -9.59 41.89 -27.47
CA ILE A 247 -8.55 41.10 -28.14
C ILE A 247 -7.94 40.10 -27.17
N ARG A 248 -7.62 40.51 -25.93
CA ARG A 248 -7.12 39.61 -24.88
C ARG A 248 -8.06 38.46 -24.58
N LYS A 249 -9.38 38.74 -24.46
CA LYS A 249 -10.40 37.69 -24.27
C LYS A 249 -10.44 36.72 -25.45
N LEU A 250 -10.31 37.19 -26.70
CA LEU A 250 -10.30 36.34 -27.89
C LEU A 250 -9.15 35.32 -27.81
N PHE A 251 -7.92 35.77 -27.52
CA PHE A 251 -6.75 34.88 -27.42
C PHE A 251 -6.82 33.95 -26.23
N LEU A 252 -7.36 34.39 -25.09
CA LEU A 252 -7.59 33.51 -23.96
C LEU A 252 -8.62 32.42 -24.28
N TRP A 253 -9.72 32.75 -24.95
CA TRP A 253 -10.71 31.76 -25.41
C TRP A 253 -10.10 30.75 -26.38
N LEU A 254 -9.27 31.20 -27.32
CA LEU A 254 -8.55 30.31 -28.22
C LEU A 254 -7.63 29.36 -27.46
N ALA A 255 -6.89 29.90 -26.50
CA ALA A 255 -6.00 29.09 -25.66
C ALA A 255 -6.79 28.06 -24.80
N VAL A 256 -7.88 28.46 -24.17
CA VAL A 256 -8.76 27.55 -23.41
C VAL A 256 -9.32 26.43 -24.27
N PHE A 257 -9.70 26.75 -25.52
CA PHE A 257 -10.18 25.75 -26.48
C PHE A 257 -9.09 24.74 -26.84
N LEU A 258 -7.85 25.20 -27.08
CA LEU A 258 -6.71 24.33 -27.38
C LEU A 258 -6.36 23.45 -26.18
N ILE A 259 -6.32 24.03 -24.96
CA ILE A 259 -6.09 23.31 -23.72
C ILE A 259 -7.17 22.25 -23.52
N GLY A 260 -8.44 22.60 -23.71
CA GLY A 260 -9.56 21.67 -23.58
C GLY A 260 -9.45 20.47 -24.52
N LYS A 261 -9.07 20.70 -25.78
CA LYS A 261 -8.76 19.61 -26.73
C LYS A 261 -7.59 18.74 -26.26
N GLY A 262 -6.51 19.37 -25.79
CA GLY A 262 -5.34 18.66 -25.27
C GLY A 262 -5.70 17.81 -24.06
N MET A 263 -6.46 18.36 -23.12
CA MET A 263 -6.95 17.63 -21.95
C MET A 263 -7.86 16.45 -22.32
N LEU A 264 -8.75 16.63 -23.31
CA LEU A 264 -9.61 15.55 -23.79
C LEU A 264 -8.78 14.37 -24.31
N TRP A 265 -7.83 14.64 -25.20
CA TRP A 265 -6.95 13.60 -25.71
C TRP A 265 -6.05 13.00 -24.62
N GLY A 266 -5.52 13.83 -23.73
CA GLY A 266 -4.74 13.35 -22.58
C GLY A 266 -5.53 12.42 -21.68
N ASN A 267 -6.79 12.76 -21.39
CA ASN A 267 -7.69 11.91 -20.60
C ASN A 267 -8.02 10.59 -21.32
N VAL A 268 -8.28 10.62 -22.63
CA VAL A 268 -8.55 9.40 -23.42
C VAL A 268 -7.35 8.46 -23.38
N ILE A 269 -6.15 8.99 -23.61
CA ILE A 269 -4.91 8.19 -23.57
C ILE A 269 -4.66 7.68 -22.16
N GLY A 270 -4.78 8.53 -21.12
CA GLY A 270 -4.58 8.14 -19.72
C GLY A 270 -5.56 7.06 -19.27
N LEU A 271 -6.84 7.18 -19.60
CA LEU A 271 -7.85 6.15 -19.31
C LEU A 271 -7.59 4.85 -20.09
N ALA A 272 -7.12 4.95 -21.34
CA ALA A 272 -6.75 3.76 -22.11
C ALA A 272 -5.60 3.00 -21.43
N PHE A 273 -4.54 3.69 -20.97
CA PHE A 273 -3.47 3.07 -20.17
C PHE A 273 -3.97 2.46 -18.87
N TYR A 274 -4.87 3.17 -18.16
CA TYR A 274 -5.49 2.63 -16.94
C TYR A 274 -6.22 1.31 -17.20
N PHE A 275 -7.08 1.24 -18.23
CA PHE A 275 -7.83 0.03 -18.57
C PHE A 275 -6.93 -1.10 -19.06
N ILE A 276 -5.90 -0.79 -19.87
CA ILE A 276 -4.92 -1.78 -20.33
C ILE A 276 -4.20 -2.39 -19.11
N GLN A 277 -3.73 -1.56 -18.18
CA GLN A 277 -3.08 -2.06 -16.97
C GLN A 277 -4.03 -2.90 -16.11
N LYS A 278 -5.26 -2.44 -15.93
CA LYS A 278 -6.25 -3.14 -15.10
C LYS A 278 -6.64 -4.54 -15.66
N TRP A 279 -6.74 -4.67 -16.98
CA TRP A 279 -7.18 -5.92 -17.62
C TRP A 279 -6.03 -6.86 -17.98
N PHE A 280 -4.91 -6.31 -18.40
CA PHE A 280 -3.80 -7.10 -18.91
C PHE A 280 -2.62 -7.18 -17.95
N GLY A 281 -2.55 -6.32 -16.91
CA GLY A 281 -1.41 -6.31 -15.98
C GLY A 281 -0.07 -6.13 -16.71
N LEU A 282 -0.01 -5.17 -17.67
CA LEU A 282 1.12 -4.99 -18.55
C LEU A 282 2.42 -4.72 -17.78
N PHE A 283 2.33 -3.87 -16.76
CA PHE A 283 3.46 -3.56 -15.88
C PHE A 283 3.48 -4.53 -14.73
N ARG A 284 4.40 -5.49 -14.82
CA ARG A 284 4.68 -6.44 -13.75
C ARG A 284 5.77 -5.88 -12.85
N LEU A 285 5.65 -6.16 -11.58
CA LEU A 285 6.64 -5.83 -10.56
C LEU A 285 7.36 -7.10 -10.15
N ASP A 286 8.55 -6.94 -9.61
CA ASP A 286 9.26 -8.03 -8.96
C ASP A 286 8.64 -8.28 -7.58
N PRO A 287 8.03 -9.45 -7.34
CA PRO A 287 7.35 -9.75 -6.08
C PRO A 287 8.28 -9.70 -4.87
N GLU A 288 9.56 -10.00 -5.04
CA GLU A 288 10.53 -9.98 -3.94
C GLU A 288 10.83 -8.57 -3.43
N THR A 289 10.76 -7.58 -4.34
CA THR A 289 11.06 -6.17 -4.01
C THR A 289 9.82 -5.36 -3.66
N TYR A 290 8.70 -5.60 -4.37
CA TYR A 290 7.49 -4.77 -4.28
C TYR A 290 6.31 -5.46 -3.59
N TYR A 291 6.47 -6.69 -3.12
CA TYR A 291 5.46 -7.48 -2.42
C TYR A 291 4.16 -7.73 -3.22
N MET A 292 4.20 -7.50 -4.54
CA MET A 292 3.05 -7.71 -5.44
C MET A 292 3.51 -7.99 -6.87
N ASP A 293 2.74 -8.78 -7.61
CA ASP A 293 3.07 -9.23 -8.97
C ASP A 293 2.83 -8.17 -10.03
N THR A 294 1.89 -7.25 -9.81
CA THR A 294 1.48 -6.24 -10.79
C THR A 294 1.22 -4.90 -10.11
N VAL A 295 1.46 -3.80 -10.84
CA VAL A 295 1.14 -2.45 -10.36
C VAL A 295 -0.37 -2.34 -10.11
N PRO A 296 -0.81 -2.15 -8.85
CA PRO A 296 -2.22 -1.97 -8.55
C PRO A 296 -2.67 -0.60 -9.06
N VAL A 297 -3.80 -0.59 -9.76
CA VAL A 297 -4.40 0.65 -10.25
C VAL A 297 -5.79 0.81 -9.68
N SER A 298 -6.04 1.93 -9.02
CA SER A 298 -7.36 2.32 -8.53
C SER A 298 -7.83 3.57 -9.26
N PHE A 299 -9.12 3.67 -9.53
CA PHE A 299 -9.70 4.84 -10.16
C PHE A 299 -10.66 5.52 -9.19
N ASN A 300 -10.33 6.75 -8.83
CA ASN A 300 -11.19 7.61 -8.05
C ASN A 300 -11.73 8.72 -8.94
N LEU A 301 -13.02 8.65 -9.28
CA LEU A 301 -13.69 9.62 -10.15
C LEU A 301 -13.61 11.04 -9.61
N TRP A 302 -13.73 11.21 -8.29
CA TRP A 302 -13.67 12.53 -7.67
C TRP A 302 -12.29 13.18 -7.81
N LEU A 303 -11.23 12.41 -7.53
CA LEU A 303 -9.86 12.87 -7.70
C LEU A 303 -9.55 13.19 -9.16
N PHE A 304 -10.03 12.36 -10.09
CA PHE A 304 -9.88 12.59 -11.53
C PHE A 304 -10.53 13.91 -11.98
N LEU A 305 -11.75 14.19 -11.53
CA LEU A 305 -12.43 15.46 -11.84
C LEU A 305 -11.71 16.65 -11.21
N LEU A 306 -11.27 16.53 -9.95
CA LEU A 306 -10.54 17.57 -9.24
C LEU A 306 -9.23 17.92 -9.96
N LEU A 307 -8.47 16.91 -10.37
CA LEU A 307 -7.24 17.11 -11.15
C LEU A 307 -7.50 17.80 -12.49
N ASN A 308 -8.54 17.41 -13.23
CA ASN A 308 -8.89 18.05 -14.49
C ASN A 308 -9.27 19.53 -14.31
N VAL A 309 -10.13 19.82 -13.33
CA VAL A 309 -10.52 21.21 -13.04
C VAL A 309 -9.31 22.01 -12.54
N GLY A 310 -8.51 21.46 -11.65
CA GLY A 310 -7.31 22.09 -11.12
C GLY A 310 -6.29 22.41 -12.21
N THR A 311 -6.04 21.47 -13.13
CA THR A 311 -5.14 21.66 -14.26
C THR A 311 -5.66 22.74 -15.20
N LEU A 312 -6.95 22.76 -15.49
CA LEU A 312 -7.57 23.79 -16.33
C LEU A 312 -7.42 25.19 -15.70
N LEU A 313 -7.73 25.32 -14.42
CA LEU A 313 -7.60 26.58 -13.68
C LEU A 313 -6.16 27.07 -13.62
N ALA A 314 -5.22 26.18 -13.29
CA ALA A 314 -3.79 26.50 -13.26
C ALA A 314 -3.31 26.97 -14.66
N SER A 315 -3.71 26.28 -15.72
CA SER A 315 -3.36 26.64 -17.11
C SER A 315 -3.89 28.03 -17.49
N ILE A 316 -5.14 28.33 -17.15
CA ILE A 316 -5.73 29.66 -17.41
C ILE A 316 -4.98 30.74 -16.61
N ALA A 317 -4.66 30.47 -15.33
CA ALA A 317 -3.93 31.42 -14.50
C ALA A 317 -2.54 31.74 -15.07
N MET A 318 -1.82 30.73 -15.56
CA MET A 318 -0.50 30.91 -16.20
C MET A 318 -0.58 31.73 -17.48
N LEU A 319 -1.67 31.66 -18.23
CA LEU A 319 -1.85 32.42 -19.48
C LEU A 319 -2.21 33.89 -19.25
N LEU A 320 -2.66 34.28 -18.05
CA LEU A 320 -3.02 35.68 -17.76
C LEU A 320 -1.81 36.63 -17.91
N GLY A 321 -0.61 36.20 -17.48
CA GLY A 321 0.62 36.99 -17.58
C GLY A 321 0.97 37.35 -19.04
N PRO A 322 1.23 36.34 -19.91
CA PRO A 322 1.57 36.55 -21.32
C PRO A 322 0.50 37.29 -22.09
N SER A 323 -0.79 37.09 -21.78
CA SER A 323 -1.88 37.81 -22.45
C SER A 323 -1.81 39.32 -22.25
N TYR A 324 -1.09 39.82 -21.23
CA TYR A 324 -0.86 41.25 -21.01
C TYR A 324 0.05 41.86 -22.09
N LEU A 325 0.94 41.07 -22.72
CA LEU A 325 1.78 41.56 -23.83
C LEU A 325 0.97 42.05 -25.01
N ILE A 326 -0.25 41.55 -25.23
CA ILE A 326 -1.15 42.01 -26.27
C ILE A 326 -1.45 43.52 -26.14
N THR A 327 -1.46 44.05 -24.92
CA THR A 327 -1.74 45.46 -24.67
C THR A 327 -0.61 46.37 -25.16
N ARG A 328 0.63 45.86 -25.21
CA ARG A 328 1.85 46.62 -25.61
C ARG A 328 2.05 46.67 -27.12
N ILE A 329 1.30 45.92 -27.93
CA ILE A 329 1.39 45.94 -29.39
C ILE A 329 0.73 47.22 -29.91
N HIS A 330 1.56 48.11 -30.52
CA HIS A 330 1.10 49.37 -31.11
C HIS A 330 0.68 49.15 -32.58
N PRO A 331 -0.50 49.65 -33.03
CA PRO A 331 -0.99 49.45 -34.40
C PRO A 331 -0.04 49.95 -35.48
N ALA A 332 0.64 51.10 -35.23
CA ALA A 332 1.54 51.74 -36.20
C ALA A 332 2.78 50.88 -36.55
N ASN A 333 3.27 50.03 -35.62
CA ASN A 333 4.44 49.19 -35.87
C ASN A 333 4.09 47.84 -36.51
N SER A 334 2.86 47.37 -36.31
CA SER A 334 2.41 46.04 -36.80
C SER A 334 2.02 46.02 -38.28
N MET A 335 1.73 47.18 -38.89
CA MET A 335 1.42 47.30 -40.33
C MET A 335 2.64 47.61 -41.20
N ARG A 336 3.84 47.78 -40.62
CA ARG A 336 5.07 48.15 -41.32
C ARG A 336 5.97 46.97 -41.73
N TYR A 337 5.58 45.77 -41.36
CA TYR A 337 6.31 44.53 -41.65
C TYR A 337 5.52 43.64 -42.63
N GLU A 338 5.33 44.13 -43.84
CA GLU A 338 5.16 43.37 -45.06
C GLU A 338 6.19 43.84 -46.10
#